data_aac8b62d816c6d2e810d4930ef0b6488
#
_entry.id   aac8b62d816c6d2e810d4930ef0b6488
#
_cell.length_a   1.000
_cell.length_b   1.000
_cell.length_c   1.000
_cell.angle_alpha   90.00
_cell.angle_beta   90.00
_cell.angle_gamma   90.00
#
_symmetry.space_group_name_H-M   'P 1'
#
loop_
_entity.id
_entity.type
_entity.pdbx_description
1 polymer ?
#
loop_
_entity_poly.entity_id
_entity_poly.type
_entity_poly.pdbx_seq_one_letter_code
_entity_poly.pdbx_strand_id
1 'polypeptide(L)'
;MQNTKNPLIFVVEDNHIYNKLVVSYLKTNKYTNVESYFTGEEAIQNMHKNPDIVIQDYLLDGMTGIEVLIKAKKIVPHVEFIFLSGNDNIDIAINSMKYGASNYIVKDQQALPKLIEKIRQLNTVSEIVKTKKRFKMGVIIFFIAIGLVVLITLFIAIKYPGVFGM
;
A
#
# COMPACT_ATOMS: atom_id res chain seq x y z
N MET A 1 15.23 14.75 -7.55
CA MET A 1 14.74 13.48 -8.13
C MET A 1 13.93 12.76 -7.07
N GLN A 2 12.60 12.71 -7.18
CA GLN A 2 11.76 11.94 -6.28
C GLN A 2 12.07 10.45 -6.54
N ASN A 3 12.59 9.78 -5.53
CA ASN A 3 12.77 8.33 -5.53
C ASN A 3 11.37 7.71 -5.38
N THR A 4 10.63 7.64 -6.48
CA THR A 4 9.31 7.01 -6.51
C THR A 4 9.51 5.52 -6.34
N LYS A 5 9.15 5.01 -5.17
CA LYS A 5 9.07 3.56 -4.94
C LYS A 5 8.22 2.95 -6.06
N ASN A 6 8.68 1.83 -6.62
CA ASN A 6 7.95 1.05 -7.60
C ASN A 6 7.06 0.02 -6.86
N PRO A 7 5.82 0.37 -6.48
CA PRO A 7 4.95 -0.51 -5.69
C PRO A 7 4.59 -1.75 -6.49
N LEU A 8 4.33 -2.86 -5.80
CA LEU A 8 3.72 -4.03 -6.43
C LEU A 8 2.24 -3.73 -6.66
N ILE A 9 1.85 -3.69 -7.92
CA ILE A 9 0.49 -3.39 -8.36
C ILE A 9 -0.13 -4.64 -8.98
N PHE A 10 -1.29 -5.05 -8.47
CA PHE A 10 -2.12 -6.05 -9.11
C PHE A 10 -3.18 -5.36 -9.97
N VAL A 11 -3.37 -5.84 -11.19
CA VAL A 11 -4.45 -5.43 -12.10
C VAL A 11 -5.38 -6.64 -12.27
N VAL A 12 -6.63 -6.50 -11.87
CA VAL A 12 -7.65 -7.56 -11.92
C VAL A 12 -8.77 -7.10 -12.84
N GLU A 13 -8.83 -7.66 -14.03
CA GLU A 13 -9.71 -7.23 -15.12
C GLU A 13 -9.91 -8.42 -16.07
N ASP A 14 -11.13 -8.87 -16.25
CA ASP A 14 -11.48 -10.02 -17.11
C ASP A 14 -11.42 -9.68 -18.60
N ASN A 15 -11.66 -8.42 -18.98
CA ASN A 15 -11.47 -7.98 -20.35
C ASN A 15 -9.97 -7.91 -20.71
N HIS A 16 -9.49 -8.88 -21.47
CA HIS A 16 -8.09 -8.99 -21.87
C HIS A 16 -7.52 -7.74 -22.57
N ILE A 17 -8.34 -7.04 -23.33
CA ILE A 17 -7.91 -5.83 -24.06
C ILE A 17 -7.71 -4.68 -23.06
N TYR A 18 -8.68 -4.49 -22.18
CA TYR A 18 -8.61 -3.43 -21.19
C TYR A 18 -7.54 -3.70 -20.12
N ASN A 19 -7.38 -4.96 -19.71
CA ASN A 19 -6.28 -5.40 -18.83
C ASN A 19 -4.92 -5.00 -19.42
N LYS A 20 -4.64 -5.38 -20.68
CA LYS A 20 -3.40 -5.01 -21.38
C LYS A 20 -3.23 -3.50 -21.50
N LEU A 21 -4.30 -2.75 -21.73
CA LEU A 21 -4.28 -1.29 -21.81
C LEU A 21 -3.83 -0.68 -20.47
N VAL A 22 -4.44 -1.10 -19.35
CA VAL A 22 -4.10 -0.62 -18.00
C VAL A 22 -2.63 -0.95 -17.67
N VAL A 23 -2.21 -2.21 -17.89
CA VAL A 23 -0.82 -2.64 -17.64
C VAL A 23 0.18 -1.84 -18.48
N SER A 24 -0.10 -1.65 -19.77
CA SER A 24 0.76 -0.86 -20.66
C SER A 24 0.85 0.59 -20.19
N TYR A 25 -0.27 1.19 -19.81
CA TYR A 25 -0.32 2.57 -19.34
C TYR A 25 0.45 2.77 -18.02
N LEU A 26 0.35 1.81 -17.09
CA LEU A 26 1.13 1.80 -15.86
C LEU A 26 2.63 1.76 -16.18
N LYS A 27 3.07 0.85 -17.05
CA LYS A 27 4.48 0.71 -17.45
C LYS A 27 5.03 1.98 -18.11
N THR A 28 4.25 2.62 -18.99
CA THR A 28 4.61 3.91 -19.61
C THR A 28 4.81 5.01 -18.57
N ASN A 29 4.05 4.96 -17.46
CA ASN A 29 4.18 5.87 -16.33
C ASN A 29 5.19 5.40 -15.27
N LYS A 30 6.11 4.48 -15.63
CA LYS A 30 7.24 4.00 -14.81
C LYS A 30 6.85 3.08 -13.64
N TYR A 31 5.63 2.58 -13.61
CA TYR A 31 5.23 1.49 -12.70
C TYR A 31 5.50 0.17 -13.39
N THR A 32 6.65 -0.46 -13.11
CA THR A 32 7.09 -1.67 -13.81
C THR A 32 6.83 -2.96 -13.02
N ASN A 33 6.60 -2.84 -11.70
CA ASN A 33 6.28 -3.98 -10.85
C ASN A 33 4.77 -4.24 -10.85
N VAL A 34 4.26 -4.77 -11.96
CA VAL A 34 2.83 -4.98 -12.21
C VAL A 34 2.58 -6.43 -12.56
N GLU A 35 1.66 -7.05 -11.85
CA GLU A 35 1.12 -8.37 -12.17
C GLU A 35 -0.37 -8.23 -12.55
N SER A 36 -0.82 -9.00 -13.53
CA SER A 36 -2.21 -8.97 -13.98
C SER A 36 -2.89 -10.32 -13.85
N TYR A 37 -4.16 -10.29 -13.49
CA TYR A 37 -5.04 -11.42 -13.28
C TYR A 37 -6.36 -11.17 -14.00
N PHE A 38 -7.01 -12.24 -14.41
CA PHE A 38 -8.27 -12.16 -15.15
C PHE A 38 -9.48 -12.52 -14.30
N THR A 39 -9.26 -13.05 -13.10
CA THR A 39 -10.30 -13.41 -12.14
C THR A 39 -9.95 -12.92 -10.74
N GLY A 40 -10.99 -12.70 -9.92
CA GLY A 40 -10.82 -12.36 -8.51
C GLY A 40 -10.15 -13.49 -7.72
N GLU A 41 -10.45 -14.74 -8.07
CA GLU A 41 -9.90 -15.94 -7.46
C GLU A 41 -8.39 -16.03 -7.66
N GLU A 42 -7.90 -15.80 -8.88
CA GLU A 42 -6.45 -15.76 -9.18
C GLU A 42 -5.75 -14.67 -8.37
N ALA A 43 -6.34 -13.48 -8.31
CA ALA A 43 -5.79 -12.38 -7.53
C ALA A 43 -5.69 -12.74 -6.04
N ILE A 44 -6.74 -13.34 -5.46
CA ILE A 44 -6.75 -13.77 -4.05
C ILE A 44 -5.70 -14.85 -3.78
N GLN A 45 -5.52 -15.84 -4.66
CA GLN A 45 -4.49 -16.87 -4.52
C GLN A 45 -3.07 -16.27 -4.47
N ASN A 46 -2.86 -15.14 -5.15
CA ASN A 46 -1.58 -14.45 -5.22
C ASN A 46 -1.38 -13.35 -4.18
N MET A 47 -2.36 -13.10 -3.28
CA MET A 47 -2.25 -12.06 -2.24
C MET A 47 -1.08 -12.27 -1.26
N HIS A 48 -0.56 -13.51 -1.16
CA HIS A 48 0.65 -13.80 -0.37
C HIS A 48 1.90 -13.02 -0.84
N LYS A 49 1.91 -12.54 -2.07
CA LYS A 49 2.96 -11.65 -2.61
C LYS A 49 2.94 -10.24 -2.01
N ASN A 50 1.89 -9.93 -1.22
CA ASN A 50 1.76 -8.70 -0.46
C ASN A 50 1.76 -7.43 -1.34
N PRO A 51 0.81 -7.31 -2.29
CA PRO A 51 0.73 -6.13 -3.15
C PRO A 51 0.51 -4.85 -2.35
N ASP A 52 1.09 -3.74 -2.81
CA ASP A 52 0.84 -2.41 -2.26
C ASP A 52 -0.51 -1.87 -2.74
N ILE A 53 -0.87 -2.14 -4.00
CA ILE A 53 -2.08 -1.61 -4.66
C ILE A 53 -2.75 -2.71 -5.47
N VAL A 54 -4.08 -2.78 -5.39
CA VAL A 54 -4.92 -3.58 -6.29
C VAL A 54 -5.80 -2.64 -7.09
N ILE A 55 -5.73 -2.73 -8.41
CA ILE A 55 -6.63 -2.06 -9.36
C ILE A 55 -7.56 -3.13 -9.89
N GLN A 56 -8.84 -2.97 -9.66
CA GLN A 56 -9.80 -4.02 -9.97
C GLN A 56 -11.05 -3.49 -10.67
N ASP A 57 -11.53 -4.24 -11.67
CA ASP A 57 -12.88 -4.03 -12.15
C ASP A 57 -13.90 -4.42 -11.06
N TYR A 58 -14.97 -3.65 -11.00
CA TYR A 58 -16.08 -3.95 -10.11
C TYR A 58 -16.87 -5.18 -10.57
N LEU A 59 -17.09 -5.31 -11.90
CA LEU A 59 -17.79 -6.41 -12.53
C LEU A 59 -16.76 -7.42 -13.06
N LEU A 60 -16.63 -8.52 -12.38
CA LEU A 60 -15.83 -9.67 -12.81
C LEU A 60 -16.74 -10.89 -12.95
N ASP A 61 -16.39 -11.79 -13.84
CA ASP A 61 -16.99 -13.12 -13.86
C ASP A 61 -16.58 -13.89 -12.58
N GLY A 62 -17.55 -14.52 -11.92
CA GLY A 62 -17.32 -15.27 -10.68
C GLY A 62 -17.45 -14.42 -9.41
N MET A 63 -16.36 -14.18 -8.72
CA MET A 63 -16.36 -13.41 -7.48
C MET A 63 -16.55 -11.90 -7.73
N THR A 64 -17.49 -11.29 -7.01
CA THR A 64 -17.70 -9.83 -7.13
C THR A 64 -16.50 -9.04 -6.64
N GLY A 65 -16.30 -7.83 -7.19
CA GLY A 65 -15.19 -6.95 -6.78
C GLY A 65 -15.17 -6.62 -5.28
N ILE A 66 -16.35 -6.50 -4.65
CA ILE A 66 -16.47 -6.30 -3.19
C ILE A 66 -15.99 -7.54 -2.41
N GLU A 67 -16.34 -8.75 -2.85
CA GLU A 67 -15.86 -9.97 -2.19
C GLU A 67 -14.35 -10.10 -2.27
N VAL A 68 -13.76 -9.76 -3.42
CA VAL A 68 -12.30 -9.71 -3.59
C VAL A 68 -11.69 -8.69 -2.65
N LEU A 69 -12.22 -7.47 -2.58
CA LEU A 69 -11.76 -6.42 -1.65
C LEU A 69 -11.77 -6.91 -0.20
N ILE A 70 -12.88 -7.50 0.26
CA ILE A 70 -13.01 -7.97 1.65
C ILE A 70 -11.98 -9.07 1.95
N LYS A 71 -11.81 -10.05 1.03
CA LYS A 71 -10.83 -11.13 1.19
C LYS A 71 -9.40 -10.60 1.13
N ALA A 72 -9.10 -9.71 0.18
CA ALA A 72 -7.79 -9.08 0.04
C ALA A 72 -7.38 -8.34 1.32
N LYS A 73 -8.28 -7.53 1.89
CA LYS A 73 -8.02 -6.79 3.14
C LYS A 73 -7.83 -7.69 4.37
N LYS A 74 -8.43 -8.89 4.37
CA LYS A 74 -8.17 -9.88 5.44
C LYS A 74 -6.76 -10.47 5.37
N ILE A 75 -6.21 -10.67 4.17
CA ILE A 75 -4.88 -11.25 3.93
C ILE A 75 -3.82 -10.15 4.04
N VAL A 76 -4.06 -9.00 3.40
CA VAL A 76 -3.15 -7.84 3.33
C VAL A 76 -3.90 -6.60 3.82
N PRO A 77 -3.98 -6.34 5.14
CA PRO A 77 -4.83 -5.27 5.69
C PRO A 77 -4.48 -3.86 5.19
N HIS A 78 -3.24 -3.64 4.78
CA HIS A 78 -2.75 -2.34 4.33
C HIS A 78 -2.78 -2.15 2.80
N VAL A 79 -3.27 -3.15 2.05
CA VAL A 79 -3.38 -3.02 0.58
C VAL A 79 -4.31 -1.87 0.22
N GLU A 80 -3.85 -1.01 -0.69
CA GLU A 80 -4.70 0.04 -1.25
C GLU A 80 -5.51 -0.53 -2.42
N PHE A 81 -6.81 -0.28 -2.42
CA PHE A 81 -7.73 -0.92 -3.36
C PHE A 81 -8.47 0.14 -4.19
N ILE A 82 -8.25 0.15 -5.50
CA ILE A 82 -8.85 1.09 -6.45
C ILE A 82 -9.78 0.32 -7.38
N PHE A 83 -11.07 0.67 -7.37
CA PHE A 83 -11.98 0.19 -8.41
C PHE A 83 -11.81 1.02 -9.68
N LEU A 84 -11.73 0.32 -10.81
CA LEU A 84 -11.72 0.90 -12.14
C LEU A 84 -12.85 0.23 -12.93
N SER A 85 -14.04 0.85 -12.99
CA SER A 85 -15.27 0.19 -13.39
C SER A 85 -16.02 0.93 -14.50
N GLY A 86 -16.67 0.16 -15.38
CA GLY A 86 -17.61 0.72 -16.35
C GLY A 86 -18.95 1.20 -15.76
N ASN A 87 -19.19 0.90 -14.48
CA ASN A 87 -20.42 1.29 -13.81
C ASN A 87 -20.25 2.66 -13.12
N ASP A 88 -21.11 3.62 -13.43
CA ASP A 88 -21.10 4.97 -12.89
C ASP A 88 -22.10 5.19 -11.74
N ASN A 89 -22.72 4.11 -11.24
CA ASN A 89 -23.66 4.18 -10.13
C ASN A 89 -22.97 4.63 -8.82
N ILE A 90 -23.42 5.76 -8.29
CA ILE A 90 -22.86 6.37 -7.09
C ILE A 90 -23.04 5.50 -5.84
N ASP A 91 -24.12 4.73 -5.74
CA ASP A 91 -24.37 3.84 -4.60
C ASP A 91 -23.33 2.71 -4.55
N ILE A 92 -22.91 2.21 -5.70
CA ILE A 92 -21.84 1.23 -5.81
C ILE A 92 -20.51 1.83 -5.36
N ALA A 93 -20.20 3.05 -5.79
CA ALA A 93 -18.99 3.76 -5.36
C ALA A 93 -18.98 3.98 -3.85
N ILE A 94 -20.08 4.49 -3.27
CA ILE A 94 -20.23 4.69 -1.83
C ILE A 94 -20.06 3.36 -1.07
N ASN A 95 -20.70 2.31 -1.55
CA ASN A 95 -20.61 0.99 -0.91
C ASN A 95 -19.19 0.44 -0.95
N SER A 96 -18.49 0.59 -2.07
CA SER A 96 -17.09 0.20 -2.20
C SER A 96 -16.20 0.90 -1.16
N MET A 97 -16.41 2.19 -0.94
CA MET A 97 -15.67 2.96 0.07
C MET A 97 -15.97 2.49 1.49
N LYS A 98 -17.22 2.13 1.82
CA LYS A 98 -17.58 1.56 3.13
C LYS A 98 -16.84 0.26 3.44
N TYR A 99 -16.55 -0.55 2.43
CA TYR A 99 -15.77 -1.78 2.58
C TYR A 99 -14.25 -1.56 2.55
N GLY A 100 -13.79 -0.31 2.41
CA GLY A 100 -12.38 0.06 2.53
C GLY A 100 -11.65 0.18 1.21
N ALA A 101 -12.36 0.40 0.09
CA ALA A 101 -11.71 0.84 -1.14
C ALA A 101 -11.10 2.23 -0.93
N SER A 102 -9.91 2.45 -1.50
CA SER A 102 -9.20 3.72 -1.44
C SER A 102 -9.71 4.70 -2.49
N ASN A 103 -10.27 4.18 -3.58
CA ASN A 103 -10.87 4.99 -4.64
C ASN A 103 -11.80 4.17 -5.54
N TYR A 104 -12.69 4.88 -6.26
CA TYR A 104 -13.52 4.34 -7.33
C TYR A 104 -13.41 5.27 -8.55
N ILE A 105 -13.03 4.73 -9.69
CA ILE A 105 -12.81 5.47 -10.93
C ILE A 105 -13.70 4.85 -12.00
N VAL A 106 -14.53 5.67 -12.63
CA VAL A 106 -15.36 5.25 -13.76
C VAL A 106 -14.48 5.17 -15.01
N LYS A 107 -14.65 4.11 -15.82
CA LYS A 107 -13.94 3.90 -17.10
C LYS A 107 -14.43 4.90 -18.15
N ASP A 108 -13.87 6.12 -18.09
CA ASP A 108 -14.07 7.19 -19.08
C ASP A 108 -12.73 7.56 -19.77
N GLN A 109 -12.74 8.57 -20.63
CA GLN A 109 -11.53 9.05 -21.32
C GLN A 109 -10.43 9.56 -20.34
N GLN A 110 -10.80 9.95 -19.13
CA GLN A 110 -9.89 10.44 -18.09
C GLN A 110 -9.53 9.37 -17.04
N ALA A 111 -10.05 8.15 -17.17
CA ALA A 111 -9.88 7.10 -16.18
C ALA A 111 -8.39 6.78 -15.90
N LEU A 112 -7.61 6.56 -16.96
CA LEU A 112 -6.20 6.19 -16.81
C LEU A 112 -5.32 7.33 -16.28
N PRO A 113 -5.45 8.60 -16.73
CA PRO A 113 -4.81 9.74 -16.06
C PRO A 113 -5.18 9.86 -14.57
N LYS A 114 -6.47 9.76 -14.23
CA LYS A 114 -6.95 9.78 -12.83
C LYS A 114 -6.35 8.64 -12.00
N LEU A 115 -6.23 7.45 -12.58
CA LEU A 115 -5.62 6.28 -11.95
C LEU A 115 -4.16 6.56 -11.56
N ILE A 116 -3.35 7.09 -12.49
CA ILE A 116 -1.94 7.43 -12.20
C ILE A 116 -1.83 8.49 -11.10
N GLU A 117 -2.69 9.49 -11.13
CA GLU A 117 -2.72 10.51 -10.08
C GLU A 117 -3.01 9.89 -8.71
N LYS A 118 -4.00 8.99 -8.62
CA LYS A 118 -4.34 8.30 -7.37
C LYS A 118 -3.21 7.41 -6.85
N ILE A 119 -2.58 6.64 -7.73
CA ILE A 119 -1.41 5.82 -7.35
C ILE A 119 -0.29 6.70 -6.80
N ARG A 120 -0.02 7.86 -7.42
CA ARG A 120 0.98 8.80 -6.94
C ARG A 120 0.65 9.36 -5.56
N GLN A 121 -0.60 9.73 -5.32
CA GLN A 121 -1.08 10.21 -4.02
C GLN A 121 -0.90 9.13 -2.93
N LEU A 122 -1.32 7.89 -3.20
CA LEU A 122 -1.18 6.77 -2.27
C LEU A 122 0.28 6.47 -1.93
N ASN A 123 1.17 6.47 -2.93
CA ASN A 123 2.60 6.28 -2.72
C ASN A 123 3.21 7.37 -1.81
N THR A 124 2.84 8.63 -2.03
CA THR A 124 3.35 9.75 -1.23
C THR A 124 2.92 9.63 0.23
N VAL A 125 1.66 9.32 0.49
CA VAL A 125 1.13 9.13 1.86
C VAL A 125 1.82 7.96 2.55
N SER A 126 2.00 6.84 1.86
CA SER A 126 2.65 5.65 2.43
C SER A 126 4.10 5.93 2.85
N GLU A 127 4.85 6.71 2.07
CA GLU A 127 6.22 7.10 2.39
C GLU A 127 6.29 8.04 3.61
N ILE A 128 5.38 9.00 3.73
CA ILE A 128 5.31 9.91 4.88
C ILE A 128 5.06 9.10 6.16
N VAL A 129 4.12 8.16 6.15
CA VAL A 129 3.80 7.31 7.30
C VAL A 129 4.98 6.42 7.68
N LYS A 130 5.65 5.79 6.71
CA LYS A 130 6.84 4.95 6.96
C LYS A 130 8.00 5.76 7.53
N THR A 131 8.27 6.95 7.00
CA THR A 131 9.33 7.83 7.50
C THR A 131 9.04 8.28 8.93
N LYS A 132 7.80 8.68 9.24
CA LYS A 132 7.38 9.04 10.59
C LYS A 132 7.57 7.91 11.60
N LYS A 133 7.22 6.67 11.20
CA LYS A 133 7.41 5.47 12.04
C LYS A 133 8.89 5.17 12.29
N ARG A 134 9.74 5.26 11.26
CA ARG A 134 11.20 5.09 11.39
C ARG A 134 11.83 6.14 12.30
N PHE A 135 11.45 7.41 12.14
CA PHE A 135 11.93 8.49 12.98
C PHE A 135 11.54 8.25 14.46
N LYS A 136 10.27 7.92 14.74
CA LYS A 136 9.80 7.62 16.09
C LYS A 136 10.57 6.45 16.71
N MET A 137 10.84 5.40 15.94
CA MET A 137 11.62 4.25 16.40
C MET A 137 13.07 4.64 16.72
N GLY A 138 13.70 5.47 15.87
CA GLY A 138 15.06 5.99 16.10
C GLY A 138 15.17 6.80 17.39
N VAL A 139 14.18 7.66 17.67
CA VAL A 139 14.11 8.44 18.91
C VAL A 139 14.00 7.53 20.14
N ILE A 140 13.17 6.50 20.10
CA ILE A 140 13.03 5.53 21.20
C ILE A 140 14.35 4.80 21.45
N ILE A 141 15.01 4.30 20.40
CA ILE A 141 16.31 3.61 20.50
C ILE A 141 17.36 4.55 21.11
N PHE A 142 17.40 5.82 20.71
CA PHE A 142 18.31 6.83 21.23
C PHE A 142 18.12 7.02 22.75
N PHE A 143 16.90 7.16 23.24
CA PHE A 143 16.65 7.30 24.67
C PHE A 143 16.98 6.03 25.47
N ILE A 144 16.73 4.83 24.91
CA ILE A 144 17.15 3.57 25.53
C ILE A 144 18.68 3.51 25.66
N ALA A 145 19.42 3.91 24.60
CA ALA A 145 20.88 3.93 24.64
C ALA A 145 21.41 4.87 25.70
N ILE A 146 20.87 6.09 25.82
CA ILE A 146 21.23 7.04 26.89
C ILE A 146 20.95 6.43 28.27
N GLY A 147 19.77 5.85 28.46
CA GLY A 147 19.43 5.20 29.74
C GLY A 147 20.41 4.10 30.13
N LEU A 148 20.85 3.29 29.16
CA LEU A 148 21.86 2.26 29.39
C LEU A 148 23.21 2.86 29.78
N VAL A 149 23.65 3.92 29.12
CA VAL A 149 24.91 4.61 29.48
C VAL A 149 24.85 5.16 30.89
N VAL A 150 23.73 5.80 31.28
CA VAL A 150 23.55 6.32 32.65
C VAL A 150 23.58 5.20 33.68
N LEU A 151 22.90 4.07 33.40
CA LEU A 151 22.92 2.92 34.28
C LEU A 151 24.32 2.32 34.45
N ILE A 152 25.07 2.21 33.36
CA ILE A 152 26.46 1.70 33.42
C ILE A 152 27.36 2.66 34.21
N THR A 153 27.23 3.97 34.00
CA THR A 153 28.03 4.95 34.75
C THR A 153 27.73 4.96 36.25
N LEU A 154 26.43 4.84 36.62
CA LEU A 154 26.00 4.70 37.99
C LEU A 154 26.54 3.37 38.64
N PHE A 155 26.47 2.27 37.91
CA PHE A 155 26.97 0.98 38.36
C PHE A 155 28.49 1.04 38.64
N ILE A 156 29.27 1.69 37.71
CA ILE A 156 30.71 1.85 37.88
C ILE A 156 31.01 2.75 39.08
N ALA A 157 30.29 3.86 39.26
CA ALA A 157 30.45 4.78 40.35
C ALA A 157 30.21 4.12 41.72
N ILE A 158 29.20 3.25 41.82
CA ILE A 158 28.88 2.53 43.03
C ILE A 158 29.96 1.46 43.33
N LYS A 159 30.40 0.73 42.32
CA LYS A 159 31.32 -0.41 42.51
C LYS A 159 32.80 0.02 42.69
N TYR A 160 33.17 1.17 42.09
CA TYR A 160 34.54 1.71 42.06
C TYR A 160 34.57 3.19 42.43
N PRO A 161 34.31 3.58 43.72
CA PRO A 161 34.21 5.00 44.12
C PRO A 161 35.49 5.79 43.89
N GLY A 162 36.67 5.17 43.78
CA GLY A 162 37.93 5.82 43.50
C GLY A 162 38.21 6.21 42.06
N VAL A 163 37.34 5.80 41.08
CA VAL A 163 37.50 6.11 39.65
C VAL A 163 37.03 7.54 39.34
N PHE A 164 36.12 8.10 40.10
CA PHE A 164 35.56 9.43 39.92
C PHE A 164 36.10 10.51 40.84
N GLY A 165 37.23 10.23 41.58
CA GLY A 165 38.03 11.24 42.26
C GLY A 165 37.24 12.09 43.26
N MET A 166 36.76 11.53 44.34
CA MET A 166 36.54 12.21 45.61
C MET A 166 37.34 11.50 46.69
#